data_ac7cbef4d8b788539bac779005784f3c
#
_entry.id   ac7cbef4d8b788539bac779005784f3c
#
_cell.length_a   1.000
_cell.length_b   1.000
_cell.length_c   1.000
_cell.angle_alpha   90.00
_cell.angle_beta   90.00
_cell.angle_gamma   90.00
#
_symmetry.space_group_name_H-M   'P 1'
#
loop_
_entity.id
_entity.type
_entity.pdbx_description
1 polymer ?
#
loop_
_entity_poly.entity_id
_entity_poly.type
_entity_poly.pdbx_seq_one_letter_code
_entity_poly.pdbx_strand_id
1 'polypeptide(L)'
;MKDRIETLKEYLKRLGDGEPLEAVRKDFVEVFKDVDPAEIMKAEQEMLAEGTPLLEVQKLCDVHAALFHGKTREEQIANAERAVHASVLREERESKTRELAQVKGHPLWLFANENGAFAMLLEQAEEKIKDGSANKKTLESLRGISTHYAKKGDLLYPVLNVRYGISGPASVMWTVDDEIRDEISFLAKMNDKEPEWQERFATVVARAQEMVYKEANILFPNCAANFTEKEWIGIYHDQKDYAVCFGVEPEIWQKAEDNQYVPETSLTETEIRMPGGHLTIAQLIALLNTIPMEITFVDVDNINRFFNEGPKDFKRPGMAIDREVFSCHPPKIEATVRRIIGEFRAGALDEVPIWMDKNGKCMLVRYMAVRDKEGKYLGTLELVQDMGFAKEHFQPEKRQEEIW
;
A
#
# COMPACT_ATOMS: atom_id res chain seq x y z
N MET A 1 -23.56 21.60 4.17
CA MET A 1 -22.68 20.41 3.97
C MET A 1 -22.95 19.70 2.64
N LYS A 2 -24.18 19.23 2.35
CA LYS A 2 -24.48 18.60 1.04
C LYS A 2 -24.15 19.49 -0.16
N ASP A 3 -24.43 20.77 -0.07
CA ASP A 3 -24.19 21.76 -1.13
C ASP A 3 -22.71 21.95 -1.49
N ARG A 4 -21.84 21.92 -0.49
CA ARG A 4 -20.38 22.10 -0.63
C ARG A 4 -19.71 20.90 -1.31
N ILE A 5 -20.15 19.68 -0.99
CA ILE A 5 -19.64 18.45 -1.61
C ILE A 5 -20.06 18.39 -3.09
N GLU A 6 -21.30 18.76 -3.39
CA GLU A 6 -21.77 18.82 -4.79
C GLU A 6 -21.00 19.89 -5.60
N THR A 7 -20.74 21.05 -5.02
CA THR A 7 -19.90 22.07 -5.66
C THR A 7 -18.48 21.60 -5.88
N LEU A 8 -17.91 20.86 -4.94
CA LEU A 8 -16.59 20.27 -5.09
C LEU A 8 -16.54 19.24 -6.24
N LYS A 9 -17.54 18.36 -6.32
CA LYS A 9 -17.69 17.42 -7.44
C LYS A 9 -17.78 18.14 -8.80
N GLU A 10 -18.48 19.26 -8.86
CA GLU A 10 -18.58 20.06 -10.09
C GLU A 10 -17.23 20.62 -10.53
N TYR A 11 -16.42 21.16 -9.63
CA TYR A 11 -15.05 21.59 -9.94
C TYR A 11 -14.15 20.45 -10.38
N LEU A 12 -14.22 19.32 -9.69
CA LEU A 12 -13.47 18.13 -10.07
C LEU A 12 -13.88 17.62 -11.46
N LYS A 13 -15.19 17.67 -11.78
CA LYS A 13 -15.70 17.30 -13.09
C LYS A 13 -15.22 18.25 -14.20
N ARG A 14 -15.25 19.58 -13.99
CA ARG A 14 -14.72 20.57 -14.94
C ARG A 14 -13.27 20.27 -15.33
N LEU A 15 -12.46 19.84 -14.37
CA LEU A 15 -11.08 19.45 -14.61
C LEU A 15 -10.99 18.14 -15.40
N GLY A 16 -11.84 17.16 -15.10
CA GLY A 16 -11.95 15.91 -15.85
C GLY A 16 -12.38 16.14 -17.31
N ASP A 17 -13.23 17.12 -17.54
CA ASP A 17 -13.68 17.54 -18.88
C ASP A 17 -12.64 18.37 -19.65
N GLY A 18 -11.43 18.60 -19.04
CA GLY A 18 -10.29 19.23 -19.71
C GLY A 18 -10.25 20.76 -19.60
N GLU A 19 -11.02 21.37 -18.70
CA GLU A 19 -10.91 22.81 -18.46
C GLU A 19 -9.53 23.15 -17.88
N PRO A 20 -8.87 24.26 -18.31
CA PRO A 20 -7.55 24.62 -17.84
C PRO A 20 -7.49 24.76 -16.31
N LEU A 21 -6.52 24.09 -15.67
CA LEU A 21 -6.29 24.08 -14.23
C LEU A 21 -6.32 25.49 -13.61
N GLU A 22 -5.70 26.48 -14.26
CA GLU A 22 -5.61 27.86 -13.75
C GLU A 22 -6.98 28.56 -13.69
N ALA A 23 -7.90 28.23 -14.61
CA ALA A 23 -9.25 28.78 -14.60
C ALA A 23 -10.04 28.20 -13.45
N VAL A 24 -10.04 26.87 -13.32
CA VAL A 24 -10.74 26.18 -12.23
C VAL A 24 -10.15 26.53 -10.87
N ARG A 25 -8.82 26.67 -10.78
CA ARG A 25 -8.14 27.09 -9.55
C ARG A 25 -8.59 28.44 -9.04
N LYS A 26 -8.73 29.43 -9.93
CA LYS A 26 -9.16 30.76 -9.56
C LYS A 26 -10.54 30.73 -8.91
N ASP A 27 -11.50 30.06 -9.54
CA ASP A 27 -12.86 29.91 -9.05
C ASP A 27 -12.90 29.10 -7.75
N PHE A 28 -12.13 28.02 -7.69
CA PHE A 28 -12.04 27.14 -6.52
C PHE A 28 -11.51 27.87 -5.28
N VAL A 29 -10.41 28.62 -5.41
CA VAL A 29 -9.80 29.36 -4.28
C VAL A 29 -10.76 30.43 -3.74
N GLU A 30 -11.60 31.02 -4.60
CA GLU A 30 -12.58 32.00 -4.18
C GLU A 30 -13.71 31.38 -3.36
N VAL A 31 -14.17 30.18 -3.73
CA VAL A 31 -15.32 29.49 -3.10
C VAL A 31 -14.86 28.61 -1.91
N PHE A 32 -13.69 28.01 -1.99
CA PHE A 32 -13.19 27.01 -1.02
C PHE A 32 -11.92 27.47 -0.30
N LYS A 33 -11.94 28.67 0.26
CA LYS A 33 -10.81 29.19 1.06
C LYS A 33 -10.43 28.30 2.23
N ASP A 34 -11.37 27.49 2.73
CA ASP A 34 -11.26 26.71 3.97
C ASP A 34 -11.85 25.29 3.82
N VAL A 35 -11.53 24.58 2.71
CA VAL A 35 -11.97 23.18 2.52
C VAL A 35 -11.12 22.22 3.35
N ASP A 36 -11.79 21.39 4.15
CA ASP A 36 -11.14 20.27 4.86
C ASP A 36 -10.74 19.18 3.85
N PRO A 37 -9.50 18.68 3.87
CA PRO A 37 -9.10 17.51 3.08
C PRO A 37 -10.06 16.32 3.19
N ALA A 38 -10.72 16.14 4.34
CA ALA A 38 -11.73 15.10 4.52
C ALA A 38 -13.00 15.32 3.67
N GLU A 39 -13.35 16.57 3.34
CA GLU A 39 -14.48 16.87 2.44
C GLU A 39 -14.15 16.45 1.01
N ILE A 40 -12.90 16.62 0.59
CA ILE A 40 -12.43 16.17 -0.74
C ILE A 40 -12.45 14.66 -0.83
N MET A 41 -11.87 13.97 0.16
CA MET A 41 -11.88 12.51 0.22
C MET A 41 -13.31 11.97 0.14
N LYS A 42 -14.25 12.62 0.82
CA LYS A 42 -15.65 12.23 0.78
C LYS A 42 -16.28 12.46 -0.59
N ALA A 43 -15.97 13.57 -1.26
CA ALA A 43 -16.44 13.85 -2.62
C ALA A 43 -15.91 12.81 -3.62
N GLU A 44 -14.62 12.46 -3.55
CA GLU A 44 -14.00 11.42 -4.38
C GLU A 44 -14.64 10.05 -4.14
N GLN A 45 -14.91 9.71 -2.88
CA GLN A 45 -15.56 8.45 -2.52
C GLN A 45 -17.00 8.38 -3.06
N GLU A 46 -17.75 9.49 -2.98
CA GLU A 46 -19.08 9.56 -3.54
C GLU A 46 -19.07 9.45 -5.08
N MET A 47 -18.12 10.09 -5.77
CA MET A 47 -17.94 9.96 -7.21
C MET A 47 -17.68 8.53 -7.65
N LEU A 48 -16.84 7.79 -6.91
CA LEU A 48 -16.60 6.35 -7.16
C LEU A 48 -17.87 5.53 -6.93
N ALA A 49 -18.64 5.83 -5.87
CA ALA A 49 -19.90 5.15 -5.58
C ALA A 49 -20.99 5.44 -6.63
N GLU A 50 -20.94 6.62 -7.26
CA GLU A 50 -21.79 7.01 -8.37
C GLU A 50 -21.36 6.42 -9.73
N GLY A 51 -20.26 5.67 -9.77
CA GLY A 51 -19.78 4.94 -10.94
C GLY A 51 -18.74 5.68 -11.78
N THR A 52 -18.16 6.79 -11.29
CA THR A 52 -17.02 7.45 -11.96
C THR A 52 -15.83 6.48 -12.00
N PRO A 53 -15.22 6.25 -13.18
CA PRO A 53 -14.08 5.36 -13.29
C PRO A 53 -12.92 5.77 -12.38
N LEU A 54 -12.28 4.79 -11.71
CA LEU A 54 -11.16 5.05 -10.81
C LEU A 54 -10.04 5.88 -11.46
N LEU A 55 -9.77 5.63 -12.75
CA LEU A 55 -8.76 6.38 -13.52
C LEU A 55 -9.09 7.87 -13.68
N GLU A 56 -10.37 8.22 -13.77
CA GLU A 56 -10.80 9.63 -13.82
C GLU A 56 -10.65 10.30 -12.46
N VAL A 57 -11.06 9.62 -11.39
CA VAL A 57 -10.86 10.12 -10.03
C VAL A 57 -9.37 10.32 -9.73
N GLN A 58 -8.52 9.41 -10.19
CA GLN A 58 -7.06 9.52 -10.06
C GLN A 58 -6.49 10.77 -10.76
N LYS A 59 -6.91 11.05 -12.01
CA LYS A 59 -6.51 12.29 -12.71
C LYS A 59 -6.94 13.54 -11.96
N LEU A 60 -8.09 13.49 -11.30
CA LEU A 60 -8.59 14.58 -10.49
C LEU A 60 -7.77 14.78 -9.21
N CYS A 61 -7.24 13.70 -8.60
CA CYS A 61 -6.33 13.78 -7.46
C CYS A 61 -5.08 14.59 -7.76
N ASP A 62 -4.46 14.38 -8.92
CA ASP A 62 -3.25 15.13 -9.32
C ASP A 62 -3.54 16.63 -9.48
N VAL A 63 -4.74 16.94 -9.90
CA VAL A 63 -5.19 18.32 -10.16
C VAL A 63 -5.62 19.02 -8.86
N HIS A 64 -6.38 18.37 -7.99
CA HIS A 64 -6.78 19.02 -6.75
C HIS A 64 -5.59 19.21 -5.80
N ALA A 65 -4.60 18.31 -5.81
CA ALA A 65 -3.35 18.57 -5.10
C ALA A 65 -2.73 19.89 -5.55
N ALA A 66 -2.64 20.14 -6.85
CA ALA A 66 -2.13 21.41 -7.39
C ALA A 66 -2.97 22.63 -6.99
N LEU A 67 -4.29 22.46 -6.75
CA LEU A 67 -5.16 23.53 -6.26
C LEU A 67 -4.86 23.93 -4.82
N PHE A 68 -4.45 22.98 -3.96
CA PHE A 68 -4.14 23.25 -2.56
C PHE A 68 -2.71 23.74 -2.33
N HIS A 69 -1.75 23.32 -3.17
CA HIS A 69 -0.32 23.53 -2.90
C HIS A 69 0.21 24.93 -3.20
N GLY A 70 -0.47 25.73 -4.03
CA GLY A 70 0.17 26.93 -4.56
C GLY A 70 1.38 26.62 -5.48
N LYS A 71 1.83 27.60 -6.26
CA LYS A 71 3.00 27.45 -7.13
C LYS A 71 4.32 27.67 -6.40
N THR A 72 4.30 28.28 -5.23
CA THR A 72 5.49 28.57 -4.43
C THR A 72 5.39 27.97 -3.04
N ARG A 73 6.55 27.77 -2.39
CA ARG A 73 6.63 27.26 -1.01
C ARG A 73 5.92 28.19 -0.02
N GLU A 74 5.96 29.51 -0.26
CA GLU A 74 5.25 30.49 0.56
C GLU A 74 3.73 30.39 0.39
N GLU A 75 3.23 30.12 -0.81
CA GLU A 75 1.80 29.87 -1.06
C GLU A 75 1.35 28.56 -0.42
N GLN A 76 2.18 27.51 -0.44
CA GLN A 76 1.92 26.25 0.23
C GLN A 76 1.80 26.45 1.75
N ILE A 77 2.73 27.18 2.35
CA ILE A 77 2.73 27.51 3.78
C ILE A 77 1.50 28.37 4.12
N ALA A 78 1.20 29.40 3.34
CA ALA A 78 0.05 30.28 3.58
C ALA A 78 -1.31 29.59 3.36
N ASN A 79 -1.37 28.58 2.51
CA ASN A 79 -2.56 27.76 2.33
C ASN A 79 -2.72 26.75 3.48
N ALA A 80 -1.61 26.16 3.94
CA ALA A 80 -1.58 25.30 5.11
C ALA A 80 -1.97 26.08 6.39
N GLU A 81 -1.45 27.30 6.57
CA GLU A 81 -1.79 28.17 7.71
C GLU A 81 -3.26 28.59 7.72
N ARG A 82 -3.84 28.94 6.55
CA ARG A 82 -5.28 29.27 6.45
C ARG A 82 -6.18 28.06 6.69
N ALA A 83 -5.74 26.90 6.31
CA ALA A 83 -6.46 25.66 6.54
C ALA A 83 -6.49 25.25 8.02
N VAL A 84 -5.48 25.65 8.81
CA VAL A 84 -5.43 25.42 10.27
C VAL A 84 -6.54 26.13 11.04
N HIS A 85 -7.06 27.25 10.51
CA HIS A 85 -8.10 28.02 11.17
C HIS A 85 -9.54 27.51 10.98
N ALA A 86 -9.75 26.45 10.25
CA ALA A 86 -11.08 26.15 9.71
C ALA A 86 -11.90 25.04 10.36
N SER A 87 -11.62 24.42 11.47
CA SER A 87 -12.62 23.71 12.32
C SER A 87 -12.01 22.96 13.52
N VAL A 88 -12.78 22.86 14.62
CA VAL A 88 -12.46 22.11 15.84
C VAL A 88 -12.11 20.64 15.54
N LEU A 89 -12.84 20.01 14.63
CA LEU A 89 -12.60 18.61 14.20
C LEU A 89 -11.27 18.45 13.46
N ARG A 90 -10.81 19.45 12.75
CA ARG A 90 -9.54 19.43 12.04
C ARG A 90 -8.39 19.63 13.03
N GLU A 91 -8.53 20.57 13.94
CA GLU A 91 -7.57 20.82 15.02
C GLU A 91 -7.35 19.55 15.89
N GLU A 92 -8.43 18.83 16.20
CA GLU A 92 -8.37 17.57 16.93
C GLU A 92 -7.62 16.47 16.16
N ARG A 93 -7.87 16.32 14.84
CA ARG A 93 -7.18 15.34 13.98
C ARG A 93 -5.70 15.66 13.85
N GLU A 94 -5.35 16.90 13.59
CA GLU A 94 -3.96 17.34 13.49
C GLU A 94 -3.23 17.24 14.84
N SER A 95 -3.92 17.54 15.94
CA SER A 95 -3.39 17.39 17.30
C SER A 95 -3.06 15.93 17.58
N LYS A 96 -4.00 15.00 17.30
CA LYS A 96 -3.80 13.56 17.48
C LYS A 96 -2.70 13.00 16.58
N THR A 97 -2.61 13.50 15.34
CA THR A 97 -1.54 13.12 14.41
C THR A 97 -0.18 13.53 14.94
N ARG A 98 -0.05 14.78 15.40
CA ARG A 98 1.19 15.29 15.99
C ARG A 98 1.56 14.53 17.26
N GLU A 99 0.59 14.26 18.12
CA GLU A 99 0.78 13.47 19.34
C GLU A 99 1.35 12.10 19.04
N LEU A 100 0.71 11.33 18.16
CA LEU A 100 1.16 9.99 17.79
C LEU A 100 2.50 10.00 17.04
N ALA A 101 2.73 10.99 16.18
CA ALA A 101 4.00 11.15 15.47
C ALA A 101 5.18 11.57 16.38
N GLN A 102 4.93 12.04 17.61
CA GLN A 102 5.94 12.31 18.61
C GLN A 102 6.25 11.11 19.51
N VAL A 103 5.39 10.10 19.52
CA VAL A 103 5.61 8.89 20.33
C VAL A 103 6.67 8.04 19.65
N LYS A 104 7.88 8.03 20.20
CA LYS A 104 9.00 7.27 19.67
C LYS A 104 8.65 5.80 19.56
N GLY A 105 8.89 5.22 18.39
CA GLY A 105 8.57 3.84 18.05
C GLY A 105 7.11 3.58 17.60
N HIS A 106 6.19 4.53 17.81
CA HIS A 106 4.83 4.40 17.25
C HIS A 106 4.89 4.34 15.71
N PRO A 107 4.03 3.54 15.03
CA PRO A 107 4.07 3.45 13.57
C PRO A 107 3.98 4.80 12.87
N LEU A 108 3.12 5.69 13.33
CA LEU A 108 2.97 7.02 12.74
C LEU A 108 4.22 7.89 12.93
N TRP A 109 4.98 7.70 14.02
CA TRP A 109 6.29 8.31 14.18
C TRP A 109 7.26 7.85 13.08
N LEU A 110 7.30 6.54 12.79
CA LEU A 110 8.16 5.99 11.74
C LEU A 110 7.78 6.54 10.37
N PHE A 111 6.50 6.45 9.99
CA PHE A 111 6.01 6.98 8.72
C PHE A 111 6.28 8.48 8.54
N ALA A 112 6.07 9.28 9.58
CA ALA A 112 6.32 10.73 9.52
C ALA A 112 7.81 11.06 9.35
N ASN A 113 8.71 10.33 10.04
CA ASN A 113 10.15 10.52 9.90
C ASN A 113 10.66 10.05 8.53
N GLU A 114 10.16 8.94 8.01
CA GLU A 114 10.44 8.49 6.65
C GLU A 114 10.01 9.51 5.61
N ASN A 115 8.82 10.07 5.77
CA ASN A 115 8.30 11.13 4.91
C ASN A 115 9.18 12.38 4.94
N GLY A 116 9.62 12.80 6.13
CA GLY A 116 10.55 13.91 6.30
C GLY A 116 11.91 13.65 5.65
N ALA A 117 12.48 12.46 5.84
CA ALA A 117 13.74 12.08 5.21
C ALA A 117 13.61 12.01 3.68
N PHE A 118 12.49 11.49 3.18
CA PHE A 118 12.23 11.44 1.76
C PHE A 118 12.04 12.83 1.14
N ALA A 119 11.33 13.73 1.81
CA ALA A 119 11.20 15.12 1.37
C ALA A 119 12.55 15.79 1.15
N MET A 120 13.50 15.60 2.06
CA MET A 120 14.87 16.13 1.92
C MET A 120 15.60 15.54 0.70
N LEU A 121 15.42 14.24 0.42
CA LEU A 121 16.02 13.61 -0.76
C LEU A 121 15.38 14.13 -2.06
N LEU A 122 14.09 14.40 -2.07
CA LEU A 122 13.38 14.98 -3.20
C LEU A 122 13.82 16.43 -3.46
N GLU A 123 14.01 17.24 -2.42
CA GLU A 123 14.57 18.60 -2.54
C GLU A 123 15.96 18.56 -3.18
N GLN A 124 16.83 17.65 -2.73
CA GLN A 124 18.16 17.49 -3.33
C GLN A 124 18.10 17.01 -4.79
N ALA A 125 17.14 16.13 -5.12
CA ALA A 125 16.93 15.68 -6.49
C ALA A 125 16.44 16.83 -7.37
N GLU A 126 15.52 17.65 -6.88
CA GLU A 126 15.02 18.83 -7.59
C GLU A 126 16.12 19.86 -7.87
N GLU A 127 17.01 20.12 -6.90
CA GLU A 127 18.19 20.98 -7.11
C GLU A 127 19.08 20.46 -8.24
N LYS A 128 19.36 19.15 -8.24
CA LYS A 128 20.17 18.53 -9.30
C LYS A 128 19.48 18.50 -10.66
N ILE A 129 18.16 18.46 -10.70
CA ILE A 129 17.40 18.62 -11.93
C ILE A 129 17.56 20.04 -12.46
N LYS A 130 17.42 21.05 -11.60
CA LYS A 130 17.54 22.47 -11.95
C LYS A 130 18.94 22.85 -12.47
N ASP A 131 19.99 22.27 -11.91
CA ASP A 131 21.37 22.52 -12.32
C ASP A 131 21.88 21.57 -13.42
N GLY A 132 21.03 20.62 -13.86
CA GLY A 132 21.35 19.66 -14.92
C GLY A 132 22.33 18.56 -14.51
N SER A 133 22.57 18.36 -13.22
CA SER A 133 23.48 17.33 -12.68
C SER A 133 22.78 16.04 -12.27
N ALA A 134 21.46 15.97 -12.41
CA ALA A 134 20.68 14.79 -12.06
C ALA A 134 21.12 13.56 -12.90
N ASN A 135 21.28 12.43 -12.23
CA ASN A 135 21.77 11.18 -12.84
C ASN A 135 21.24 9.95 -12.09
N LYS A 136 21.62 8.74 -12.55
CA LYS A 136 21.22 7.46 -11.93
C LYS A 136 21.55 7.38 -10.45
N LYS A 137 22.62 7.99 -9.96
CA LYS A 137 22.95 8.00 -8.54
C LYS A 137 21.93 8.83 -7.74
N THR A 138 21.43 9.91 -8.32
CA THR A 138 20.34 10.72 -7.74
C THR A 138 19.06 9.88 -7.68
N LEU A 139 18.71 9.18 -8.76
CA LEU A 139 17.56 8.27 -8.78
C LEU A 139 17.70 7.15 -7.74
N GLU A 140 18.89 6.56 -7.59
CA GLU A 140 19.16 5.47 -6.65
C GLU A 140 18.91 5.90 -5.19
N SER A 141 19.20 7.16 -4.84
CA SER A 141 18.93 7.68 -3.50
C SER A 141 17.44 7.72 -3.14
N LEU A 142 16.57 7.71 -4.14
CA LEU A 142 15.10 7.71 -3.95
C LEU A 142 14.50 6.30 -3.85
N ARG A 143 15.27 5.22 -4.09
CA ARG A 143 14.71 3.85 -4.16
C ARG A 143 14.07 3.33 -2.87
N GLY A 144 14.40 3.92 -1.72
CA GLY A 144 13.72 3.63 -0.46
C GLY A 144 12.21 3.81 -0.50
N ILE A 145 11.70 4.58 -1.47
CA ILE A 145 10.26 4.81 -1.68
C ILE A 145 9.49 3.51 -1.90
N SER A 146 10.11 2.51 -2.54
CA SER A 146 9.46 1.21 -2.78
C SER A 146 9.09 0.50 -1.47
N THR A 147 9.93 0.59 -0.45
CA THR A 147 9.65 0.04 0.87
C THR A 147 8.60 0.86 1.62
N HIS A 148 8.72 2.19 1.58
CA HIS A 148 7.76 3.09 2.22
C HIS A 148 6.34 2.89 1.66
N TYR A 149 6.21 2.86 0.33
CA TYR A 149 4.91 2.65 -0.33
C TYR A 149 4.36 1.25 -0.12
N ALA A 150 5.21 0.22 -0.05
CA ALA A 150 4.77 -1.11 0.31
C ALA A 150 4.16 -1.14 1.73
N LYS A 151 4.81 -0.49 2.72
CA LYS A 151 4.27 -0.37 4.09
C LYS A 151 2.90 0.32 4.11
N LYS A 152 2.73 1.42 3.38
CA LYS A 152 1.41 2.09 3.29
C LYS A 152 0.36 1.17 2.68
N GLY A 153 0.71 0.54 1.56
CA GLY A 153 -0.17 -0.37 0.83
C GLY A 153 -0.64 -1.54 1.67
N ASP A 154 0.24 -2.12 2.46
CA ASP A 154 -0.06 -3.32 3.24
C ASP A 154 -0.67 -3.00 4.61
N LEU A 155 -0.24 -1.91 5.25
CA LEU A 155 -0.54 -1.63 6.65
C LEU A 155 -1.60 -0.54 6.88
N LEU A 156 -1.69 0.47 6.01
CA LEU A 156 -2.59 1.61 6.22
C LEU A 156 -3.84 1.55 5.33
N TYR A 157 -3.67 1.40 4.03
CA TYR A 157 -4.80 1.45 3.09
C TYR A 157 -5.85 0.37 3.32
N PRO A 158 -5.50 -0.90 3.57
CA PRO A 158 -6.51 -1.93 3.82
C PRO A 158 -7.31 -1.67 5.10
N VAL A 159 -6.69 -1.12 6.14
CA VAL A 159 -7.39 -0.76 7.39
C VAL A 159 -8.39 0.35 7.15
N LEU A 160 -7.96 1.43 6.47
CA LEU A 160 -8.85 2.55 6.12
C LEU A 160 -10.04 2.09 5.26
N ASN A 161 -9.76 1.26 4.26
CA ASN A 161 -10.78 0.77 3.32
C ASN A 161 -11.80 -0.15 4.01
N VAL A 162 -11.32 -1.23 4.64
CA VAL A 162 -12.20 -2.31 5.10
C VAL A 162 -12.94 -1.95 6.39
N ARG A 163 -12.25 -1.31 7.35
CA ARG A 163 -12.86 -1.04 8.66
C ARG A 163 -13.58 0.30 8.73
N TYR A 164 -13.11 1.27 7.97
CA TYR A 164 -13.62 2.65 8.05
C TYR A 164 -14.35 3.11 6.80
N GLY A 165 -14.40 2.26 5.74
CA GLY A 165 -15.10 2.58 4.50
C GLY A 165 -14.47 3.71 3.69
N ILE A 166 -13.21 4.06 3.97
CA ILE A 166 -12.47 5.13 3.30
C ILE A 166 -11.70 4.50 2.13
N SER A 167 -12.42 4.07 1.10
CA SER A 167 -11.85 3.31 -0.03
C SER A 167 -11.32 4.16 -1.16
N GLY A 168 -12.03 5.22 -1.54
CA GLY A 168 -11.71 6.03 -2.73
C GLY A 168 -10.32 6.61 -2.69
N PRO A 169 -10.01 7.49 -1.74
CA PRO A 169 -8.70 8.12 -1.63
C PRO A 169 -7.56 7.13 -1.41
N ALA A 170 -7.77 6.09 -0.60
CA ALA A 170 -6.76 5.06 -0.36
C ALA A 170 -6.41 4.32 -1.67
N SER A 171 -7.40 3.96 -2.49
CA SER A 171 -7.19 3.28 -3.77
C SER A 171 -6.48 4.16 -4.79
N VAL A 172 -6.84 5.45 -4.84
CA VAL A 172 -6.20 6.42 -5.73
C VAL A 172 -4.75 6.63 -5.34
N MET A 173 -4.47 6.87 -4.05
CA MET A 173 -3.10 7.05 -3.57
C MET A 173 -2.26 5.78 -3.82
N TRP A 174 -2.82 4.60 -3.64
CA TRP A 174 -2.13 3.34 -3.92
C TRP A 174 -1.76 3.20 -5.39
N THR A 175 -2.67 3.57 -6.30
CA THR A 175 -2.37 3.56 -7.73
C THR A 175 -1.24 4.51 -8.10
N VAL A 176 -1.23 5.71 -7.53
CA VAL A 176 -0.15 6.70 -7.74
C VAL A 176 1.20 6.19 -7.17
N ASP A 177 1.18 5.53 -6.01
CA ASP A 177 2.36 4.88 -5.44
C ASP A 177 2.96 3.84 -6.39
N ASP A 178 2.10 3.01 -7.01
CA ASP A 178 2.52 2.00 -7.99
C ASP A 178 3.12 2.66 -9.25
N GLU A 179 2.49 3.71 -9.76
CA GLU A 179 2.99 4.44 -10.94
C GLU A 179 4.35 5.09 -10.68
N ILE A 180 4.55 5.70 -9.51
CA ILE A 180 5.84 6.28 -9.12
C ILE A 180 6.92 5.18 -9.02
N ARG A 181 6.61 4.03 -8.41
CA ARG A 181 7.55 2.90 -8.32
C ARG A 181 7.91 2.33 -9.69
N ASP A 182 6.91 2.16 -10.56
CA ASP A 182 7.09 1.64 -11.92
C ASP A 182 7.99 2.61 -12.73
N GLU A 183 7.76 3.93 -12.63
CA GLU A 183 8.54 4.95 -13.30
C GLU A 183 10.00 5.01 -12.82
N ILE A 184 10.24 4.95 -11.51
CA ILE A 184 11.60 4.87 -10.96
C ILE A 184 12.31 3.60 -11.45
N SER A 185 11.59 2.49 -11.51
CA SER A 185 12.13 1.21 -11.99
C SER A 185 12.45 1.25 -13.50
N PHE A 186 11.65 1.96 -14.27
CA PHE A 186 11.89 2.20 -15.69
C PHE A 186 13.10 3.10 -15.92
N LEU A 187 13.15 4.24 -15.22
CA LEU A 187 14.27 5.20 -15.31
C LEU A 187 15.61 4.59 -14.91
N ALA A 188 15.64 3.66 -13.98
CA ALA A 188 16.85 2.95 -13.59
C ALA A 188 17.49 2.15 -14.76
N LYS A 189 16.67 1.73 -15.74
CA LYS A 189 17.12 0.97 -16.92
C LYS A 189 17.45 1.88 -18.11
N MET A 190 16.89 3.09 -18.17
CA MET A 190 17.18 4.08 -19.23
C MET A 190 18.61 4.64 -19.10
N ASN A 191 19.06 5.27 -20.17
CA ASN A 191 20.30 6.06 -20.16
C ASN A 191 20.00 7.47 -19.60
N ASP A 192 20.63 7.84 -18.49
CA ASP A 192 20.42 9.12 -17.80
C ASP A 192 20.95 10.36 -18.53
N LYS A 193 21.63 10.17 -19.65
CA LYS A 193 22.10 11.27 -20.53
C LYS A 193 21.08 11.68 -21.58
N GLU A 194 19.99 10.94 -21.71
CA GLU A 194 18.94 11.26 -22.67
C GLU A 194 18.03 12.39 -22.12
N PRO A 195 17.66 13.38 -22.96
CA PRO A 195 16.76 14.45 -22.53
C PRO A 195 15.42 13.92 -21.96
N GLU A 196 14.88 12.86 -22.55
CA GLU A 196 13.66 12.22 -22.11
C GLU A 196 13.79 11.68 -20.66
N TRP A 197 14.97 11.15 -20.29
CA TRP A 197 15.21 10.70 -18.93
C TRP A 197 15.10 11.86 -17.92
N GLN A 198 15.68 13.03 -18.25
CA GLN A 198 15.66 14.21 -17.39
C GLN A 198 14.23 14.71 -17.17
N GLU A 199 13.43 14.80 -18.24
CA GLU A 199 12.03 15.24 -18.18
C GLU A 199 11.17 14.28 -17.34
N ARG A 200 11.30 12.99 -17.59
CA ARG A 200 10.58 11.95 -16.84
C ARG A 200 11.01 11.91 -15.38
N PHE A 201 12.31 12.07 -15.11
CA PHE A 201 12.82 12.13 -13.74
C PHE A 201 12.28 13.35 -13.00
N ALA A 202 12.22 14.52 -13.62
CA ALA A 202 11.59 15.71 -13.03
C ALA A 202 10.11 15.47 -12.72
N THR A 203 9.38 14.83 -13.62
CA THR A 203 7.97 14.51 -13.43
C THR A 203 7.74 13.57 -12.24
N VAL A 204 8.54 12.51 -12.13
CA VAL A 204 8.37 11.55 -11.02
C VAL A 204 8.77 12.16 -9.68
N VAL A 205 9.79 13.05 -9.65
CA VAL A 205 10.15 13.79 -8.43
C VAL A 205 9.00 14.70 -7.98
N ALA A 206 8.39 15.46 -8.89
CA ALA A 206 7.25 16.30 -8.58
C ALA A 206 6.06 15.49 -8.04
N ARG A 207 5.73 14.35 -8.68
CA ARG A 207 4.66 13.46 -8.21
C ARG A 207 4.95 12.87 -6.83
N ALA A 208 6.20 12.52 -6.56
CA ALA A 208 6.60 12.03 -5.24
C ALA A 208 6.49 13.13 -4.17
N GLN A 209 6.84 14.39 -4.49
CA GLN A 209 6.63 15.54 -3.59
C GLN A 209 5.15 15.74 -3.25
N GLU A 210 4.27 15.63 -4.24
CA GLU A 210 2.83 15.67 -4.01
C GLU A 210 2.36 14.54 -3.09
N MET A 211 2.90 13.33 -3.27
CA MET A 211 2.54 12.20 -2.43
C MET A 211 2.99 12.40 -0.97
N VAL A 212 4.21 12.89 -0.73
CA VAL A 212 4.69 13.28 0.60
C VAL A 212 3.71 14.24 1.28
N TYR A 213 3.21 15.22 0.55
CA TYR A 213 2.22 16.14 1.08
C TYR A 213 0.88 15.46 1.37
N LYS A 214 0.36 14.65 0.45
CA LYS A 214 -0.91 13.93 0.62
C LYS A 214 -0.85 12.99 1.84
N GLU A 215 0.27 12.34 2.06
CA GLU A 215 0.51 11.51 3.24
C GLU A 215 0.43 12.31 4.53
N ALA A 216 1.19 13.40 4.62
CA ALA A 216 1.26 14.21 5.82
C ALA A 216 -0.07 14.91 6.17
N ASN A 217 -0.82 15.35 5.15
CA ASN A 217 -1.99 16.21 5.34
C ASN A 217 -3.34 15.48 5.16
N ILE A 218 -3.35 14.29 4.56
CA ILE A 218 -4.56 13.53 4.29
C ILE A 218 -4.48 12.13 4.92
N LEU A 219 -3.50 11.32 4.52
CA LEU A 219 -3.43 9.92 4.94
C LEU A 219 -3.21 9.78 6.45
N PHE A 220 -2.12 10.37 6.97
CA PHE A 220 -1.76 10.24 8.38
C PHE A 220 -2.81 10.81 9.33
N PRO A 221 -3.41 12.00 9.07
CA PRO A 221 -4.51 12.49 9.89
C PRO A 221 -5.73 11.57 9.88
N ASN A 222 -6.06 10.95 8.75
CA ASN A 222 -7.16 9.99 8.70
C ASN A 222 -6.85 8.69 9.45
N CYS A 223 -5.63 8.17 9.34
CA CYS A 223 -5.21 7.03 10.14
C CYS A 223 -5.21 7.36 11.65
N ALA A 224 -4.66 8.51 12.04
CA ALA A 224 -4.63 8.95 13.44
C ALA A 224 -6.03 9.11 14.03
N ALA A 225 -6.97 9.69 13.26
CA ALA A 225 -8.34 9.90 13.71
C ALA A 225 -9.13 8.61 13.89
N ASN A 226 -8.95 7.65 13.00
CA ASN A 226 -9.81 6.48 12.90
C ASN A 226 -9.21 5.24 13.57
N PHE A 227 -7.90 5.00 13.47
CA PHE A 227 -7.32 3.75 13.96
C PHE A 227 -7.37 3.66 15.49
N THR A 228 -7.75 2.49 15.96
CA THR A 228 -7.70 2.12 17.37
C THR A 228 -6.27 1.83 17.81
N GLU A 229 -6.03 1.87 19.11
CA GLU A 229 -4.75 1.49 19.70
C GLU A 229 -4.36 0.05 19.33
N LYS A 230 -5.32 -0.89 19.32
CA LYS A 230 -5.08 -2.29 18.94
C LYS A 230 -4.60 -2.40 17.49
N GLU A 231 -5.13 -1.60 16.59
CA GLU A 231 -4.69 -1.57 15.18
C GLU A 231 -3.27 -1.00 15.05
N TRP A 232 -2.97 0.06 15.78
CA TRP A 232 -1.61 0.60 15.82
C TRP A 232 -0.58 -0.39 16.38
N ILE A 233 -0.94 -1.16 17.39
CA ILE A 233 -0.09 -2.24 17.92
C ILE A 233 0.13 -3.32 16.86
N GLY A 234 -0.91 -3.72 16.12
CA GLY A 234 -0.79 -4.66 15.00
C GLY A 234 0.16 -4.12 13.92
N ILE A 235 -0.03 -2.88 13.49
CA ILE A 235 0.84 -2.20 12.50
C ILE A 235 2.29 -2.13 12.99
N TYR A 236 2.50 -1.86 14.29
CA TYR A 236 3.84 -1.83 14.89
C TYR A 236 4.55 -3.19 14.76
N HIS A 237 3.86 -4.29 15.02
CA HIS A 237 4.46 -5.61 14.88
C HIS A 237 4.70 -5.97 13.40
N ASP A 238 3.74 -5.71 12.53
CA ASP A 238 3.82 -6.02 11.11
C ASP A 238 4.89 -5.18 10.38
N GLN A 239 5.12 -3.90 10.79
CA GLN A 239 6.15 -3.05 10.18
C GLN A 239 7.58 -3.54 10.38
N LYS A 240 7.85 -4.37 11.40
CA LYS A 240 9.18 -4.95 11.68
C LYS A 240 9.67 -5.87 10.55
N ASP A 241 8.74 -6.38 9.74
CA ASP A 241 9.05 -7.23 8.60
C ASP A 241 9.59 -6.47 7.39
N TYR A 242 9.59 -5.13 7.43
CA TYR A 242 10.04 -4.30 6.31
C TYR A 242 11.46 -3.81 6.50
N ALA A 243 12.18 -3.68 5.40
CA ALA A 243 13.51 -3.10 5.43
C ALA A 243 13.48 -1.63 5.82
N VAL A 244 14.57 -1.15 6.41
CA VAL A 244 14.81 0.27 6.67
C VAL A 244 14.80 1.04 5.35
N CYS A 245 14.14 2.19 5.32
CA CYS A 245 14.14 3.07 4.16
C CYS A 245 14.55 4.49 4.56
N PHE A 246 15.16 5.19 3.63
CA PHE A 246 15.65 6.57 3.80
C PHE A 246 16.59 6.77 5.02
N GLY A 247 17.18 5.70 5.56
CA GLY A 247 18.04 5.75 6.73
C GLY A 247 17.31 5.99 8.07
N VAL A 248 15.99 5.86 8.08
CA VAL A 248 15.18 5.99 9.29
C VAL A 248 15.04 4.62 9.96
N GLU A 249 15.75 4.44 11.06
CA GLU A 249 15.69 3.21 11.85
C GLU A 249 14.39 3.16 12.67
N PRO A 250 13.70 2.01 12.70
CA PRO A 250 12.55 1.82 13.58
C PRO A 250 13.00 1.83 15.04
N GLU A 251 12.17 2.39 15.91
CA GLU A 251 12.42 2.48 17.35
C GLU A 251 11.44 1.59 18.10
N ILE A 252 11.78 1.24 19.35
CA ILE A 252 10.93 0.40 20.19
C ILE A 252 9.75 1.23 20.74
N TRP A 253 8.54 0.75 20.48
CA TRP A 253 7.35 1.25 21.15
C TRP A 253 6.99 0.32 22.31
N GLN A 254 7.43 0.68 23.51
CA GLN A 254 7.30 -0.18 24.70
C GLN A 254 5.88 -0.63 24.95
N LYS A 255 4.90 0.25 24.75
CA LYS A 255 3.48 -0.08 24.91
C LYS A 255 3.03 -1.23 24.01
N ALA A 256 3.57 -1.31 22.79
CA ALA A 256 3.25 -2.41 21.88
C ALA A 256 4.01 -3.69 22.21
N GLU A 257 5.25 -3.58 22.69
CA GLU A 257 6.01 -4.76 23.16
C GLU A 257 5.34 -5.42 24.37
N ASP A 258 4.82 -4.61 25.29
CA ASP A 258 4.12 -5.10 26.48
C ASP A 258 2.75 -5.71 26.15
N ASN A 259 2.17 -5.35 25.02
CA ASN A 259 0.91 -5.84 24.49
C ASN A 259 1.14 -6.67 23.23
N GLN A 260 1.79 -7.81 23.36
CA GLN A 260 1.93 -8.75 22.26
C GLN A 260 0.53 -9.05 21.68
N TYR A 261 0.35 -8.75 20.40
CA TYR A 261 -0.78 -9.26 19.63
C TYR A 261 -0.58 -10.78 19.48
N VAL A 262 -0.98 -11.50 20.51
CA VAL A 262 -1.18 -12.94 20.40
C VAL A 262 -2.60 -13.07 19.82
N PRO A 263 -2.78 -13.56 18.60
CA PRO A 263 -4.08 -14.06 18.20
C PRO A 263 -4.52 -15.03 19.29
N GLU A 264 -5.70 -14.86 19.87
CA GLU A 264 -6.22 -15.76 20.88
C GLU A 264 -6.37 -17.16 20.27
N THR A 265 -5.30 -17.90 20.26
CA THR A 265 -5.33 -19.35 20.08
C THR A 265 -5.68 -19.91 21.45
N SER A 266 -6.96 -20.13 21.70
CA SER A 266 -7.37 -21.02 22.77
C SER A 266 -6.97 -22.43 22.34
N LEU A 267 -5.73 -22.80 22.65
CA LEU A 267 -5.22 -24.15 22.48
C LEU A 267 -5.81 -25.04 23.57
N THR A 268 -7.01 -25.51 23.37
CA THR A 268 -7.45 -26.76 23.99
C THR A 268 -6.79 -27.87 23.17
N GLU A 269 -6.26 -28.90 23.83
CA GLU A 269 -5.68 -30.09 23.20
C GLU A 269 -6.79 -30.90 22.48
N THR A 270 -7.36 -30.31 21.45
CA THR A 270 -8.40 -30.96 20.64
C THR A 270 -7.73 -31.62 19.45
N GLU A 271 -7.80 -32.91 19.36
CA GLU A 271 -7.38 -33.68 18.19
C GLU A 271 -8.33 -33.41 17.02
N ILE A 272 -7.75 -33.16 15.85
CA ILE A 272 -8.48 -33.14 14.58
C ILE A 272 -8.32 -34.50 13.94
N ARG A 273 -9.43 -35.22 13.75
CA ARG A 273 -9.46 -36.51 13.04
C ARG A 273 -9.74 -36.31 11.56
N MET A 274 -8.89 -36.89 10.74
CA MET A 274 -8.94 -36.83 9.28
C MET A 274 -8.86 -38.25 8.69
N PRO A 275 -9.22 -38.49 7.44
CA PRO A 275 -9.12 -39.81 6.81
C PRO A 275 -7.72 -40.42 6.86
N GLY A 276 -6.66 -39.59 6.85
CA GLY A 276 -5.25 -40.02 6.92
C GLY A 276 -4.66 -40.14 8.31
N GLY A 277 -5.46 -39.90 9.38
CA GLY A 277 -4.96 -39.95 10.76
C GLY A 277 -5.52 -38.82 11.65
N HIS A 278 -4.80 -38.53 12.73
CA HIS A 278 -5.22 -37.47 13.66
C HIS A 278 -4.02 -36.65 14.11
N LEU A 279 -4.24 -35.38 14.35
CA LEU A 279 -3.26 -34.43 14.83
C LEU A 279 -3.88 -33.56 15.91
N THR A 280 -3.09 -33.16 16.89
CA THR A 280 -3.47 -32.02 17.73
C THR A 280 -3.39 -30.74 16.92
N ILE A 281 -4.09 -29.69 17.36
CA ILE A 281 -4.00 -28.35 16.72
C ILE A 281 -2.55 -27.87 16.70
N ALA A 282 -1.80 -28.07 17.79
CA ALA A 282 -0.40 -27.71 17.87
C ALA A 282 0.47 -28.44 16.83
N GLN A 283 0.23 -29.75 16.61
CA GLN A 283 0.93 -30.52 15.57
C GLN A 283 0.56 -30.04 14.17
N LEU A 284 -0.70 -29.72 13.91
CA LEU A 284 -1.14 -29.21 12.61
C LEU A 284 -0.50 -27.85 12.30
N ILE A 285 -0.49 -26.92 13.28
CA ILE A 285 0.18 -25.61 13.14
C ILE A 285 1.67 -25.80 12.85
N ALA A 286 2.37 -26.63 13.66
CA ALA A 286 3.79 -26.88 13.47
C ALA A 286 4.09 -27.51 12.09
N LEU A 287 3.26 -28.45 11.64
CA LEU A 287 3.38 -29.06 10.32
C LEU A 287 3.24 -28.03 9.20
N LEU A 288 2.20 -27.20 9.24
CA LEU A 288 1.99 -26.16 8.22
C LEU A 288 3.13 -25.13 8.19
N ASN A 289 3.69 -24.81 9.37
CA ASN A 289 4.81 -23.88 9.49
C ASN A 289 6.17 -24.52 9.08
N THR A 290 6.27 -25.84 9.05
CA THR A 290 7.47 -26.55 8.62
C THR A 290 7.56 -26.69 7.10
N ILE A 291 6.44 -26.61 6.39
CA ILE A 291 6.40 -26.66 4.92
C ILE A 291 7.22 -25.48 4.36
N PRO A 292 8.25 -25.74 3.51
CA PRO A 292 9.14 -24.69 3.00
C PRO A 292 8.50 -23.87 1.87
N MET A 293 7.27 -23.42 2.09
CA MET A 293 6.49 -22.57 1.18
C MET A 293 5.67 -21.59 2.00
N GLU A 294 5.39 -20.43 1.42
CA GLU A 294 4.37 -19.56 1.98
C GLU A 294 3.00 -20.09 1.58
N ILE A 295 2.13 -20.24 2.56
CA ILE A 295 0.78 -20.79 2.37
C ILE A 295 -0.22 -19.71 2.76
N THR A 296 -1.15 -19.39 1.87
CA THR A 296 -2.31 -18.54 2.15
C THR A 296 -3.58 -19.24 1.75
N PHE A 297 -4.59 -19.26 2.61
CA PHE A 297 -5.90 -19.78 2.30
C PHE A 297 -6.95 -18.67 2.36
N VAL A 298 -7.70 -18.53 1.27
CA VAL A 298 -8.84 -17.63 1.12
C VAL A 298 -10.09 -18.49 0.98
N ASP A 299 -11.10 -18.24 1.79
CA ASP A 299 -12.33 -19.04 1.78
C ASP A 299 -13.27 -18.74 0.59
N VAL A 300 -14.40 -19.45 0.55
CA VAL A 300 -15.41 -19.27 -0.49
C VAL A 300 -16.02 -17.88 -0.52
N ASP A 301 -16.00 -17.14 0.57
CA ASP A 301 -16.49 -15.76 0.71
C ASP A 301 -15.41 -14.72 0.39
N ASN A 302 -14.26 -15.16 -0.13
CA ASN A 302 -13.09 -14.35 -0.47
C ASN A 302 -12.39 -13.75 0.76
N ILE A 303 -12.54 -14.33 1.93
CA ILE A 303 -11.93 -13.87 3.16
C ILE A 303 -10.61 -14.61 3.39
N ASN A 304 -9.53 -13.87 3.67
CA ASN A 304 -8.27 -14.46 4.10
C ASN A 304 -8.45 -15.13 5.46
N ARG A 305 -8.33 -16.46 5.52
CA ARG A 305 -8.54 -17.23 6.75
C ARG A 305 -7.26 -17.74 7.38
N PHE A 306 -6.23 -17.93 6.59
CA PHE A 306 -5.00 -18.50 7.10
C PHE A 306 -3.81 -18.12 6.24
N PHE A 307 -2.68 -17.88 6.88
CA PHE A 307 -1.35 -18.01 6.31
C PHE A 307 -0.41 -18.61 7.36
N ASN A 308 0.53 -19.46 6.89
CA ASN A 308 1.51 -20.04 7.79
C ASN A 308 2.51 -18.98 8.29
N GLU A 309 3.18 -19.28 9.40
CA GLU A 309 4.24 -18.43 9.96
C GLU A 309 5.58 -18.65 9.24
N GLY A 310 6.57 -17.83 9.58
CA GLY A 310 7.93 -17.93 9.06
C GLY A 310 8.29 -16.82 8.08
N PRO A 311 9.55 -16.85 7.57
CA PRO A 311 10.02 -15.85 6.62
C PRO A 311 9.15 -15.81 5.36
N LYS A 312 8.88 -14.60 4.87
CA LYS A 312 8.02 -14.39 3.71
C LYS A 312 8.67 -13.49 2.68
N ASP A 313 8.66 -13.93 1.43
CA ASP A 313 9.04 -13.13 0.28
C ASP A 313 7.91 -12.19 -0.17
N PHE A 314 6.65 -12.60 0.09
CA PHE A 314 5.49 -11.73 -0.01
C PHE A 314 4.95 -11.44 1.38
N LYS A 315 4.94 -10.16 1.75
CA LYS A 315 4.49 -9.73 3.07
C LYS A 315 3.04 -10.14 3.33
N ARG A 316 2.77 -10.65 4.52
CA ARG A 316 1.46 -11.11 4.97
C ARG A 316 1.18 -10.49 6.34
N PRO A 317 0.70 -9.23 6.39
CA PRO A 317 0.38 -8.60 7.66
C PRO A 317 -0.66 -9.41 8.42
N GLY A 318 -0.47 -9.63 9.73
CA GLY A 318 -1.42 -10.34 10.57
C GLY A 318 -2.83 -9.74 10.51
N MET A 319 -2.90 -8.44 10.28
CA MET A 319 -4.15 -7.71 10.09
C MET A 319 -4.89 -8.06 8.79
N ALA A 320 -4.29 -8.80 7.85
CA ALA A 320 -4.99 -9.27 6.65
C ALA A 320 -5.92 -10.44 6.92
N ILE A 321 -5.80 -11.13 8.05
CA ILE A 321 -6.73 -12.18 8.46
C ILE A 321 -8.12 -11.59 8.68
N ASP A 322 -9.14 -12.35 8.27
CA ASP A 322 -10.55 -12.00 8.30
C ASP A 322 -10.92 -10.79 7.43
N ARG A 323 -10.06 -10.43 6.47
CA ARG A 323 -10.34 -9.42 5.45
C ARG A 323 -10.61 -10.04 4.09
N GLU A 324 -11.38 -9.32 3.30
CA GLU A 324 -11.61 -9.67 1.90
C GLU A 324 -10.29 -9.58 1.13
N VAL A 325 -9.92 -10.64 0.41
CA VAL A 325 -8.64 -10.76 -0.31
C VAL A 325 -8.42 -9.62 -1.31
N PHE A 326 -9.47 -9.11 -1.92
CA PHE A 326 -9.36 -8.02 -2.90
C PHE A 326 -8.87 -6.72 -2.28
N SER A 327 -9.22 -6.46 -1.03
CA SER A 327 -8.78 -5.27 -0.29
C SER A 327 -7.29 -5.27 0.04
N CYS A 328 -6.63 -6.42 -0.09
CA CYS A 328 -5.19 -6.57 0.16
C CYS A 328 -4.35 -6.42 -1.13
N HIS A 329 -4.97 -6.09 -2.26
CA HIS A 329 -4.29 -5.98 -3.54
C HIS A 329 -4.45 -4.57 -4.13
N PRO A 330 -3.38 -4.04 -4.78
CA PRO A 330 -3.51 -2.82 -5.56
C PRO A 330 -4.60 -2.95 -6.64
N PRO A 331 -5.31 -1.88 -6.99
CA PRO A 331 -6.35 -1.89 -8.02
C PRO A 331 -5.89 -2.50 -9.35
N LYS A 332 -4.63 -2.31 -9.71
CA LYS A 332 -3.98 -2.88 -10.91
C LYS A 332 -4.05 -4.41 -10.95
N ILE A 333 -3.94 -5.06 -9.78
CA ILE A 333 -3.87 -6.53 -9.66
C ILE A 333 -5.24 -7.12 -9.29
N GLU A 334 -6.09 -6.35 -8.61
CA GLU A 334 -7.39 -6.79 -8.12
C GLU A 334 -8.25 -7.46 -9.20
N ALA A 335 -8.32 -6.86 -10.38
CA ALA A 335 -9.08 -7.43 -11.51
C ALA A 335 -8.57 -8.84 -11.90
N THR A 336 -7.26 -9.07 -11.86
CA THR A 336 -6.66 -10.38 -12.14
C THR A 336 -7.01 -11.39 -11.05
N VAL A 337 -6.93 -10.99 -9.77
CA VAL A 337 -7.28 -11.84 -8.62
C VAL A 337 -8.77 -12.23 -8.69
N ARG A 338 -9.66 -11.26 -8.96
CA ARG A 338 -11.09 -11.52 -9.13
C ARG A 338 -11.37 -12.50 -10.28
N ARG A 339 -10.67 -12.35 -11.39
CA ARG A 339 -10.79 -13.28 -12.51
C ARG A 339 -10.36 -14.69 -12.12
N ILE A 340 -9.18 -14.86 -11.52
CA ILE A 340 -8.67 -16.17 -11.11
C ILE A 340 -9.65 -16.87 -10.15
N ILE A 341 -10.09 -16.17 -9.11
CA ILE A 341 -11.07 -16.73 -8.16
C ILE A 341 -12.41 -17.05 -8.83
N GLY A 342 -12.86 -16.20 -9.75
CA GLY A 342 -14.07 -16.43 -10.54
C GLY A 342 -13.99 -17.71 -11.40
N GLU A 343 -12.86 -17.92 -12.09
CA GLU A 343 -12.58 -19.12 -12.89
C GLU A 343 -12.56 -20.40 -12.02
N PHE A 344 -11.93 -20.32 -10.84
CA PHE A 344 -11.93 -21.43 -9.87
C PHE A 344 -13.32 -21.75 -9.35
N ARG A 345 -14.10 -20.73 -9.02
CA ARG A 345 -15.47 -20.88 -8.54
C ARG A 345 -16.39 -21.45 -9.61
N ALA A 346 -16.19 -21.08 -10.87
CA ALA A 346 -16.94 -21.61 -12.01
C ALA A 346 -16.51 -23.04 -12.41
N GLY A 347 -15.40 -23.55 -11.85
CA GLY A 347 -14.85 -24.84 -12.24
C GLY A 347 -14.16 -24.84 -13.60
N ALA A 348 -13.83 -23.67 -14.13
CA ALA A 348 -13.14 -23.54 -15.41
C ALA A 348 -11.62 -23.80 -15.30
N LEU A 349 -11.04 -23.50 -14.14
CA LEU A 349 -9.63 -23.75 -13.82
C LEU A 349 -9.52 -24.34 -12.43
N ASP A 350 -8.46 -25.11 -12.20
CA ASP A 350 -8.08 -25.61 -10.86
C ASP A 350 -6.73 -25.09 -10.41
N GLU A 351 -5.92 -24.55 -11.31
CA GLU A 351 -4.61 -24.00 -10.99
C GLU A 351 -4.21 -22.88 -11.95
N VAL A 352 -3.52 -21.87 -11.39
CA VAL A 352 -2.85 -20.79 -12.15
C VAL A 352 -1.44 -20.63 -11.60
N PRO A 353 -0.39 -21.14 -12.27
CA PRO A 353 0.99 -20.90 -11.89
C PRO A 353 1.50 -19.56 -12.45
N ILE A 354 2.22 -18.80 -11.66
CA ILE A 354 2.89 -17.56 -12.06
C ILE A 354 4.37 -17.67 -11.71
N TRP A 355 5.23 -17.57 -12.71
CA TRP A 355 6.66 -17.51 -12.54
C TRP A 355 7.14 -16.07 -12.58
N MET A 356 7.98 -15.70 -11.64
CA MET A 356 8.53 -14.34 -11.59
C MET A 356 9.92 -14.29 -11.01
N ASP A 357 10.67 -13.27 -11.35
CA ASP A 357 11.91 -12.91 -10.67
C ASP A 357 11.58 -11.82 -9.64
N LYS A 358 11.87 -12.06 -8.38
CA LYS A 358 11.63 -11.10 -7.30
C LYS A 358 12.90 -10.99 -6.44
N ASN A 359 13.51 -9.81 -6.44
CA ASN A 359 14.72 -9.54 -5.68
C ASN A 359 15.88 -10.52 -5.99
N GLY A 360 15.99 -10.97 -7.26
CA GLY A 360 17.00 -11.94 -7.70
C GLY A 360 16.66 -13.39 -7.38
N LYS A 361 15.50 -13.66 -6.76
CA LYS A 361 14.99 -15.01 -6.50
C LYS A 361 14.05 -15.45 -7.61
N CYS A 362 14.19 -16.69 -8.03
CA CYS A 362 13.27 -17.32 -8.98
C CYS A 362 12.05 -17.85 -8.22
N MET A 363 10.94 -17.13 -8.28
CA MET A 363 9.73 -17.43 -7.52
C MET A 363 8.69 -18.13 -8.37
N LEU A 364 8.04 -19.14 -7.76
CA LEU A 364 6.82 -19.74 -8.28
C LEU A 364 5.66 -19.42 -7.33
N VAL A 365 4.65 -18.73 -7.83
CA VAL A 365 3.38 -18.51 -7.14
C VAL A 365 2.32 -19.39 -7.81
N ARG A 366 1.66 -20.25 -7.03
CA ARG A 366 0.61 -21.13 -7.51
C ARG A 366 -0.70 -20.80 -6.82
N TYR A 367 -1.68 -20.40 -7.57
CA TYR A 367 -3.06 -20.29 -7.11
C TYR A 367 -3.79 -21.58 -7.45
N MET A 368 -4.48 -22.16 -6.47
CA MET A 368 -5.13 -23.46 -6.63
C MET A 368 -6.54 -23.43 -6.05
N ALA A 369 -7.50 -24.01 -6.76
CA ALA A 369 -8.84 -24.19 -6.25
C ALA A 369 -8.86 -25.29 -5.18
N VAL A 370 -9.33 -24.97 -3.98
CA VAL A 370 -9.59 -25.97 -2.93
C VAL A 370 -11.02 -26.45 -3.06
N ARG A 371 -11.19 -27.78 -3.21
CA ARG A 371 -12.49 -28.41 -3.36
C ARG A 371 -12.68 -29.53 -2.34
N ASP A 372 -13.93 -29.79 -1.96
CA ASP A 372 -14.28 -30.99 -1.20
C ASP A 372 -14.31 -32.23 -2.11
N LYS A 373 -14.67 -33.37 -1.52
CA LYS A 373 -14.74 -34.66 -2.25
C LYS A 373 -15.81 -34.68 -3.33
N GLU A 374 -16.83 -33.86 -3.18
CA GLU A 374 -17.92 -33.69 -4.12
C GLU A 374 -17.60 -32.69 -5.23
N GLY A 375 -16.38 -32.09 -5.20
CA GLY A 375 -15.91 -31.10 -6.17
C GLY A 375 -16.40 -29.68 -5.92
N LYS A 376 -17.08 -29.44 -4.79
CA LYS A 376 -17.54 -28.09 -4.43
C LYS A 376 -16.36 -27.22 -4.04
N TYR A 377 -16.31 -26.02 -4.58
CA TYR A 377 -15.29 -25.02 -4.26
C TYR A 377 -15.43 -24.54 -2.81
N LEU A 378 -14.36 -24.68 -2.05
CA LEU A 378 -14.23 -24.26 -0.67
C LEU A 378 -13.40 -22.99 -0.49
N GLY A 379 -12.56 -22.66 -1.46
CA GLY A 379 -11.68 -21.52 -1.41
C GLY A 379 -10.48 -21.60 -2.33
N THR A 380 -9.59 -20.64 -2.25
CA THR A 380 -8.33 -20.58 -3.00
C THR A 380 -7.15 -20.77 -2.07
N LEU A 381 -6.23 -21.64 -2.44
CA LEU A 381 -4.92 -21.80 -1.86
C LEU A 381 -3.90 -21.04 -2.72
N GLU A 382 -3.10 -20.19 -2.11
CA GLU A 382 -1.91 -19.61 -2.71
C GLU A 382 -0.67 -20.24 -2.07
N LEU A 383 0.22 -20.77 -2.91
CA LEU A 383 1.51 -21.27 -2.52
C LEU A 383 2.61 -20.43 -3.16
N VAL A 384 3.55 -19.95 -2.37
CA VAL A 384 4.72 -19.22 -2.87
C VAL A 384 5.97 -19.98 -2.51
N GLN A 385 6.81 -20.23 -3.50
CA GLN A 385 8.05 -20.99 -3.34
C GLN A 385 9.22 -20.31 -4.04
N ASP A 386 10.34 -20.17 -3.34
CA ASP A 386 11.62 -19.84 -3.96
C ASP A 386 12.14 -21.09 -4.67
N MET A 387 12.28 -20.99 -5.98
CA MET A 387 12.78 -22.08 -6.86
C MET A 387 14.28 -21.98 -7.13
N GLY A 388 15.00 -21.11 -6.42
CA GLY A 388 16.44 -20.94 -6.58
C GLY A 388 17.21 -22.23 -6.43
N PHE A 389 16.86 -23.06 -5.44
CA PHE A 389 17.46 -24.38 -5.23
C PHE A 389 17.27 -25.30 -6.43
N ALA A 390 16.10 -25.32 -7.06
CA ALA A 390 15.82 -26.13 -8.23
C ALA A 390 16.59 -25.60 -9.45
N LYS A 391 16.61 -24.29 -9.63
CA LYS A 391 17.39 -23.64 -10.69
C LYS A 391 18.88 -24.00 -10.59
N GLU A 392 19.45 -23.96 -9.40
CA GLU A 392 20.85 -24.31 -9.16
C GLU A 392 21.11 -25.80 -9.39
N HIS A 393 20.22 -26.67 -8.91
CA HIS A 393 20.35 -28.14 -9.07
C HIS A 393 20.29 -28.57 -10.55
N PHE A 394 19.45 -27.94 -11.36
CA PHE A 394 19.27 -28.28 -12.77
C PHE A 394 20.19 -27.55 -13.74
N GLN A 395 21.19 -26.76 -13.26
CA GLN A 395 22.21 -26.19 -14.13
C GLN A 395 23.11 -27.27 -14.71
N PRO A 396 23.42 -27.25 -16.02
CA PRO A 396 24.16 -28.32 -16.71
C PRO A 396 25.54 -28.60 -16.11
N GLU A 397 26.19 -27.59 -15.54
CA GLU A 397 27.56 -27.68 -15.02
C GLU A 397 27.66 -28.43 -13.66
N LYS A 398 26.56 -28.55 -12.91
CA LYS A 398 26.53 -29.23 -11.60
C LYS A 398 26.03 -30.67 -11.63
N ARG A 399 25.54 -31.17 -12.76
CA ARG A 399 24.94 -32.52 -12.88
C ARG A 399 25.95 -33.69 -12.77
N GLN A 400 27.26 -33.42 -12.66
CA GLN A 400 28.27 -34.48 -12.68
C GLN A 400 28.70 -35.00 -11.29
N GLU A 401 28.26 -34.42 -10.17
CA GLU A 401 28.77 -34.76 -8.84
C GLU A 401 27.77 -35.48 -7.91
N GLU A 402 26.51 -35.64 -8.28
CA GLU A 402 25.53 -36.34 -7.45
C GLU A 402 25.15 -37.69 -8.05
N ILE A 403 26.10 -38.65 -8.02
CA ILE A 403 25.77 -40.07 -8.08
C ILE A 403 25.95 -40.63 -6.67
N TRP A 404 24.86 -41.14 -6.11
CA TRP A 404 24.70 -41.81 -4.81
C TRP A 404 25.87 -42.70 -4.40
#